data_e49991a1627fa7b189a836085cefeac3
#
_entry.id   e49991a1627fa7b189a836085cefeac3
#
_cell.length_a   1.000
_cell.length_b   1.000
_cell.length_c   1.000
_cell.angle_alpha   90.00
_cell.angle_beta   90.00
_cell.angle_gamma   90.00
#
_symmetry.space_group_name_H-M   'P 1'
#
loop_
_entity.id
_entity.type
_entity.pdbx_description
1 polymer ?
#
loop_
_entity_poly.entity_id
_entity_poly.type
_entity_poly.pdbx_seq_one_letter_code
_entity_poly.pdbx_strand_id
1 'polypeptide(L)'
;MLGLLRTARGVIRSFGIYRGRRQVERASAMDELYRKFLKRGDLAFDIGAHVGDRIASFRRLGAKVVAVEPQPPFAFTLGMLYGRDSNVAIERTAVGRKSGDVRLMVNTDNPTVTTASDAFIHAARDAAGWHGQTWDKSIRVPMTTLDALIEAHGMPAFIKIDVEGYEEEVLMGLTQPIAALSFEFTTIQRAVARACVDRCLALGLTRFNAAIGESQELGEWRSAKAIAQWLDELPHEANSGDVYAQRS
;
A
#
# COMPACT_ATOMS: atom_id res chain seq x y z
N MET A 1 -15.18 -1.60 26.24
CA MET A 1 -16.00 -2.60 25.54
C MET A 1 -16.48 -2.11 24.16
N LEU A 2 -17.13 -0.94 24.05
CA LEU A 2 -17.61 -0.38 22.76
C LEU A 2 -16.51 -0.20 21.70
N GLY A 3 -15.32 0.28 22.04
CA GLY A 3 -14.21 0.47 21.09
C GLY A 3 -13.68 -0.83 20.49
N LEU A 4 -13.59 -1.90 21.27
CA LEU A 4 -13.19 -3.23 20.77
C LEU A 4 -14.20 -3.80 19.76
N LEU A 5 -15.50 -3.58 20.01
CA LEU A 5 -16.56 -4.03 19.09
C LEU A 5 -16.55 -3.26 17.77
N ARG A 6 -16.28 -1.94 17.79
CA ARG A 6 -16.12 -1.12 16.58
C ARG A 6 -14.91 -1.60 15.77
N THR A 7 -13.74 -1.76 16.40
CA THR A 7 -12.54 -2.28 15.75
C THR A 7 -12.77 -3.65 15.11
N ALA A 8 -13.41 -4.59 15.82
CA ALA A 8 -13.73 -5.90 15.28
C ALA A 8 -14.68 -5.82 14.06
N ARG A 9 -15.69 -4.95 14.11
CA ARG A 9 -16.57 -4.68 12.95
C ARG A 9 -15.81 -4.11 11.77
N GLY A 10 -14.87 -3.18 12.00
CA GLY A 10 -14.00 -2.64 10.95
C GLY A 10 -13.19 -3.72 10.25
N VAL A 11 -12.53 -4.61 11.00
CA VAL A 11 -11.77 -5.75 10.46
C VAL A 11 -12.67 -6.68 9.65
N ILE A 12 -13.85 -7.06 10.19
CA ILE A 12 -14.80 -7.95 9.51
C ILE A 12 -15.31 -7.31 8.20
N ARG A 13 -15.61 -6.01 8.22
CA ARG A 13 -16.03 -5.26 7.03
C ARG A 13 -14.94 -5.27 5.96
N SER A 14 -13.71 -4.92 6.33
CA SER A 14 -12.55 -4.95 5.44
C SER A 14 -12.34 -6.35 4.85
N PHE A 15 -12.40 -7.38 5.68
CA PHE A 15 -12.29 -8.75 5.21
C PHE A 15 -13.39 -9.13 4.21
N GLY A 16 -14.63 -8.71 4.47
CA GLY A 16 -15.77 -8.94 3.56
C GLY A 16 -15.59 -8.24 2.21
N ILE A 17 -15.07 -7.00 2.22
CA ILE A 17 -14.83 -6.20 1.01
C ILE A 17 -13.68 -6.80 0.18
N TYR A 18 -12.54 -7.08 0.78
CA TYR A 18 -11.32 -7.41 0.05
C TYR A 18 -11.07 -8.92 -0.12
N ARG A 19 -11.68 -9.76 0.72
CA ARG A 19 -11.46 -11.23 0.73
C ARG A 19 -12.74 -12.08 0.72
N GLY A 20 -13.90 -11.47 0.52
CA GLY A 20 -15.17 -12.18 0.44
C GLY A 20 -15.25 -13.10 -0.80
N ARG A 21 -16.15 -14.07 -0.75
CA ARG A 21 -16.34 -15.07 -1.82
C ARG A 21 -16.67 -14.48 -3.20
N ARG A 22 -17.18 -13.26 -3.26
CA ARG A 22 -17.53 -12.54 -4.50
C ARG A 22 -16.31 -11.87 -5.18
N GLN A 23 -15.11 -12.06 -4.65
CA GLN A 23 -13.89 -11.40 -5.15
C GLN A 23 -13.03 -12.29 -6.07
N VAL A 24 -13.62 -13.34 -6.66
CA VAL A 24 -12.85 -14.28 -7.52
C VAL A 24 -12.33 -13.58 -8.78
N GLU A 25 -13.16 -12.78 -9.44
CA GLU A 25 -12.75 -12.03 -10.64
C GLU A 25 -11.66 -11.01 -10.33
N ARG A 26 -11.82 -10.25 -9.24
CA ARG A 26 -10.81 -9.31 -8.75
C ARG A 26 -9.49 -10.03 -8.41
N ALA A 27 -9.56 -11.21 -7.79
CA ALA A 27 -8.38 -11.99 -7.47
C ALA A 27 -7.64 -12.46 -8.72
N SER A 28 -8.37 -12.87 -9.78
CA SER A 28 -7.78 -13.25 -11.07
C SER A 28 -7.12 -12.07 -11.78
N ALA A 29 -7.79 -10.92 -11.83
CA ALA A 29 -7.23 -9.69 -12.41
C ALA A 29 -5.98 -9.23 -11.67
N MET A 30 -5.98 -9.33 -10.34
CA MET A 30 -4.83 -9.04 -9.49
C MET A 30 -3.65 -9.98 -9.79
N ASP A 31 -3.90 -11.29 -9.97
CA ASP A 31 -2.86 -12.26 -10.32
C ASP A 31 -2.27 -11.99 -11.71
N GLU A 32 -3.10 -11.59 -12.69
CA GLU A 32 -2.63 -11.20 -14.03
C GLU A 32 -1.77 -9.94 -13.98
N LEU A 33 -2.17 -8.94 -13.19
CA LEU A 33 -1.41 -7.74 -12.99
C LEU A 33 -0.02 -8.04 -12.39
N TYR A 34 0.01 -8.73 -11.25
CA TYR A 34 1.28 -8.97 -10.55
C TYR A 34 2.19 -9.98 -11.23
N ARG A 35 1.67 -10.86 -12.11
CA ARG A 35 2.50 -11.76 -12.95
C ARG A 35 3.42 -10.99 -13.88
N LYS A 36 3.15 -9.71 -14.15
CA LYS A 36 4.04 -8.83 -14.93
C LYS A 36 5.31 -8.46 -14.16
N PHE A 37 5.29 -8.55 -12.82
CA PHE A 37 6.36 -8.14 -11.92
C PHE A 37 6.96 -9.29 -11.11
N LEU A 38 6.21 -10.35 -10.88
CA LEU A 38 6.57 -11.45 -9.98
C LEU A 38 6.57 -12.80 -10.69
N LYS A 39 7.58 -13.59 -10.39
CA LYS A 39 7.73 -14.99 -10.78
C LYS A 39 7.76 -15.88 -9.54
N ARG A 40 7.59 -17.17 -9.73
CA ARG A 40 7.71 -18.16 -8.65
C ARG A 40 9.08 -18.07 -8.01
N GLY A 41 9.10 -17.97 -6.69
CA GLY A 41 10.32 -17.88 -5.86
C GLY A 41 10.80 -16.46 -5.60
N ASP A 42 10.30 -15.45 -6.31
CA ASP A 42 10.62 -14.04 -6.05
C ASP A 42 10.16 -13.63 -4.65
N LEU A 43 10.79 -12.58 -4.14
CA LEU A 43 10.40 -11.90 -2.91
C LEU A 43 9.57 -10.65 -3.26
N ALA A 44 8.42 -10.47 -2.63
CA ALA A 44 7.61 -9.28 -2.71
C ALA A 44 7.44 -8.63 -1.32
N PHE A 45 7.42 -7.30 -1.27
CA PHE A 45 7.02 -6.56 -0.07
C PHE A 45 5.62 -5.99 -0.27
N ASP A 46 4.78 -6.13 0.77
CA ASP A 46 3.42 -5.58 0.83
C ASP A 46 3.35 -4.62 2.02
N ILE A 47 3.53 -3.32 1.75
CA ILE A 47 3.58 -2.26 2.75
C ILE A 47 2.19 -1.66 2.92
N GLY A 48 1.58 -1.86 4.09
CA GLY A 48 0.16 -1.62 4.36
C GLY A 48 -0.69 -2.84 4.02
N ALA A 49 -0.27 -4.02 4.47
CA ALA A 49 -0.83 -5.31 4.04
C ALA A 49 -2.28 -5.56 4.47
N HIS A 50 -2.81 -4.78 5.41
CA HIS A 50 -4.21 -4.76 5.83
C HIS A 50 -4.78 -6.15 6.09
N VAL A 51 -5.76 -6.65 5.30
CA VAL A 51 -6.33 -8.01 5.41
C VAL A 51 -5.64 -9.03 4.50
N GLY A 52 -4.58 -8.66 3.79
CA GLY A 52 -3.70 -9.55 3.05
C GLY A 52 -4.27 -10.05 1.71
N ASP A 53 -5.08 -9.26 1.02
CA ASP A 53 -5.56 -9.61 -0.32
C ASP A 53 -4.41 -9.63 -1.35
N ARG A 54 -3.46 -8.67 -1.28
CA ARG A 54 -2.22 -8.66 -2.07
C ARG A 54 -1.33 -9.85 -1.72
N ILE A 55 -1.16 -10.17 -0.42
CA ILE A 55 -0.44 -11.37 0.02
C ILE A 55 -1.00 -12.61 -0.66
N ALA A 56 -2.34 -12.76 -0.70
CA ALA A 56 -2.98 -13.92 -1.32
C ALA A 56 -2.62 -14.04 -2.81
N SER A 57 -2.59 -12.91 -3.55
CA SER A 57 -2.19 -12.89 -4.96
C SER A 57 -0.72 -13.29 -5.13
N PHE A 58 0.20 -12.64 -4.40
CA PHE A 58 1.62 -12.96 -4.45
C PHE A 58 1.90 -14.44 -4.14
N ARG A 59 1.19 -15.00 -3.13
CA ARG A 59 1.30 -16.43 -2.78
C ARG A 59 0.76 -17.36 -3.86
N ARG A 60 -0.32 -17.03 -4.57
CA ARG A 60 -0.81 -17.80 -5.72
C ARG A 60 0.19 -17.80 -6.88
N LEU A 61 0.92 -16.71 -7.07
CA LEU A 61 2.03 -16.61 -8.03
C LEU A 61 3.29 -17.36 -7.57
N GLY A 62 3.33 -17.85 -6.33
CA GLY A 62 4.46 -18.59 -5.76
C GLY A 62 5.57 -17.69 -5.21
N ALA A 63 5.34 -16.40 -5.04
CA ALA A 63 6.30 -15.48 -4.44
C ALA A 63 6.39 -15.68 -2.92
N LYS A 64 7.54 -15.36 -2.31
CA LYS A 64 7.70 -15.11 -0.88
C LYS A 64 7.23 -13.70 -0.58
N VAL A 65 6.70 -13.45 0.62
CA VAL A 65 6.11 -12.16 0.97
C VAL A 65 6.62 -11.66 2.31
N VAL A 66 7.05 -10.40 2.36
CA VAL A 66 7.16 -9.63 3.61
C VAL A 66 5.94 -8.71 3.67
N ALA A 67 5.04 -9.01 4.58
CA ALA A 67 3.82 -8.27 4.81
C ALA A 67 4.02 -7.31 5.98
N VAL A 68 3.88 -6.02 5.76
CA VAL A 68 4.09 -4.99 6.77
C VAL A 68 2.75 -4.34 7.12
N GLU A 69 2.35 -4.50 8.38
CA GLU A 69 1.08 -3.98 8.87
C GLU A 69 1.21 -3.48 10.32
N PRO A 70 1.14 -2.16 10.54
CA PRO A 70 1.34 -1.57 11.86
C PRO A 70 0.12 -1.69 12.79
N GLN A 71 -1.09 -1.83 12.27
CA GLN A 71 -2.30 -1.86 13.10
C GLN A 71 -2.46 -3.22 13.78
N PRO A 72 -2.46 -3.30 15.13
CA PRO A 72 -2.48 -4.58 15.85
C PRO A 72 -3.61 -5.53 15.46
N PRO A 73 -4.87 -5.08 15.21
CA PRO A 73 -5.95 -5.98 14.82
C PRO A 73 -5.73 -6.66 13.46
N PHE A 74 -5.17 -5.92 12.48
CA PHE A 74 -4.85 -6.46 11.16
C PHE A 74 -3.61 -7.35 11.20
N ALA A 75 -2.56 -6.94 11.89
CA ALA A 75 -1.36 -7.76 12.09
C ALA A 75 -1.69 -9.09 12.80
N PHE A 76 -2.63 -9.09 13.77
CA PHE A 76 -3.15 -10.31 14.39
C PHE A 76 -3.92 -11.17 13.37
N THR A 77 -4.77 -10.57 12.55
CA THR A 77 -5.53 -11.26 11.51
C THR A 77 -4.60 -11.90 10.47
N LEU A 78 -3.57 -11.18 10.03
CA LEU A 78 -2.53 -11.73 9.15
C LEU A 78 -1.81 -12.91 9.79
N GLY A 79 -1.50 -12.81 11.10
CA GLY A 79 -0.91 -13.92 11.86
C GLY A 79 -1.78 -15.17 11.88
N MET A 80 -3.11 -15.03 12.00
CA MET A 80 -4.03 -16.15 11.91
C MET A 80 -4.10 -16.76 10.50
N LEU A 81 -4.05 -15.92 9.45
CA LEU A 81 -4.19 -16.37 8.06
C LEU A 81 -2.90 -17.00 7.51
N TYR A 82 -1.76 -16.39 7.83
CA TYR A 82 -0.48 -16.70 7.19
C TYR A 82 0.61 -17.16 8.16
N GLY A 83 0.40 -17.13 9.46
CA GLY A 83 1.42 -17.47 10.45
C GLY A 83 1.98 -18.90 10.38
N ARG A 84 1.36 -19.77 9.58
CA ARG A 84 1.86 -21.13 9.28
C ARG A 84 2.49 -21.26 7.89
N ASP A 85 2.44 -20.22 7.07
CA ASP A 85 3.09 -20.22 5.74
C ASP A 85 4.53 -19.71 5.89
N SER A 86 5.50 -20.61 5.79
CA SER A 86 6.94 -20.28 5.90
C SER A 86 7.45 -19.32 4.83
N ASN A 87 6.64 -19.01 3.82
CA ASN A 87 6.97 -18.04 2.77
C ASN A 87 6.33 -16.66 3.02
N VAL A 88 5.74 -16.44 4.18
CA VAL A 88 5.17 -15.13 4.58
C VAL A 88 5.79 -14.70 5.91
N ALA A 89 6.54 -13.62 5.89
CA ALA A 89 6.97 -12.92 7.09
C ALA A 89 6.02 -11.76 7.37
N ILE A 90 5.65 -11.55 8.65
CA ILE A 90 4.73 -10.48 9.05
C ILE A 90 5.49 -9.52 9.97
N GLU A 91 5.68 -8.30 9.50
CA GLU A 91 6.30 -7.20 10.21
C GLU A 91 5.23 -6.28 10.81
N ARG A 92 5.23 -6.15 12.13
CA ARG A 92 4.24 -5.35 12.88
C ARG A 92 4.76 -3.95 13.13
N THR A 93 5.07 -3.24 12.05
CA THR A 93 5.72 -1.94 12.06
C THR A 93 5.14 -1.07 10.95
N ALA A 94 5.24 0.25 11.08
CA ALA A 94 5.10 1.18 9.97
C ALA A 94 6.40 1.26 9.18
N VAL A 95 6.34 1.84 7.97
CA VAL A 95 7.53 2.15 7.17
C VAL A 95 7.57 3.65 6.91
N GLY A 96 8.77 4.23 6.95
CA GLY A 96 8.99 5.64 6.69
C GLY A 96 10.44 5.94 6.38
N ARG A 97 10.81 7.24 6.35
CA ARG A 97 12.17 7.68 5.96
C ARG A 97 13.26 7.32 6.96
N LYS A 98 12.90 7.02 8.21
CA LYS A 98 13.84 6.64 9.28
C LYS A 98 13.20 5.68 10.27
N SER A 99 14.00 4.89 10.96
CA SER A 99 13.54 4.05 12.07
C SER A 99 13.19 4.88 13.31
N GLY A 100 12.28 4.36 14.14
CA GLY A 100 11.80 5.00 15.36
C GLY A 100 10.35 4.62 15.66
N ASP A 101 9.58 5.60 16.15
CA ASP A 101 8.14 5.45 16.36
C ASP A 101 7.37 6.49 15.55
N VAL A 102 6.16 6.13 15.14
CA VAL A 102 5.23 7.03 14.46
C VAL A 102 3.85 6.96 15.10
N ARG A 103 3.11 8.06 15.03
CA ARG A 103 1.72 8.14 15.44
C ARG A 103 0.83 7.85 14.21
N LEU A 104 -0.02 6.84 14.32
CA LEU A 104 -1.07 6.58 13.35
C LEU A 104 -2.39 7.16 13.87
N MET A 105 -3.08 7.85 12.98
CA MET A 105 -4.44 8.31 13.18
C MET A 105 -5.39 7.27 12.60
N VAL A 106 -6.20 6.66 13.46
CA VAL A 106 -7.08 5.54 13.12
C VAL A 106 -8.51 6.03 12.96
N ASN A 107 -9.12 5.69 11.84
CA ASN A 107 -10.56 5.75 11.67
C ASN A 107 -11.16 4.40 12.10
N THR A 108 -11.80 4.38 13.28
CA THR A 108 -12.27 3.11 13.88
C THR A 108 -13.38 2.44 13.06
N ASP A 109 -14.19 3.20 12.34
CA ASP A 109 -15.29 2.69 11.52
C ASP A 109 -14.85 2.30 10.10
N ASN A 110 -13.76 2.91 9.62
CA ASN A 110 -13.14 2.61 8.33
C ASN A 110 -11.61 2.52 8.47
N PRO A 111 -11.07 1.43 9.06
CA PRO A 111 -9.65 1.33 9.35
C PRO A 111 -8.73 1.28 8.12
N THR A 112 -9.29 1.11 6.92
CA THR A 112 -8.54 1.17 5.66
C THR A 112 -7.84 2.51 5.47
N VAL A 113 -8.48 3.61 5.87
CA VAL A 113 -7.95 4.97 5.74
C VAL A 113 -7.12 5.41 6.97
N THR A 114 -6.56 4.46 7.73
CA THR A 114 -5.63 4.76 8.81
C THR A 114 -4.33 5.31 8.24
N THR A 115 -3.88 6.46 8.75
CA THR A 115 -2.74 7.19 8.18
C THR A 115 -1.77 7.72 9.24
N ALA A 116 -0.51 7.90 8.85
CA ALA A 116 0.48 8.68 9.59
C ALA A 116 0.56 10.15 9.11
N SER A 117 -0.21 10.53 8.08
CA SER A 117 -0.17 11.84 7.45
C SER A 117 -1.27 12.75 7.98
N ASP A 118 -0.91 13.74 8.80
CA ASP A 118 -1.85 14.81 9.19
C ASP A 118 -2.31 15.63 7.97
N ALA A 119 -1.46 15.75 6.94
CA ALA A 119 -1.80 16.44 5.69
C ALA A 119 -2.88 15.69 4.89
N PHE A 120 -2.86 14.35 4.91
CA PHE A 120 -3.91 13.53 4.32
C PHE A 120 -5.27 13.78 4.99
N ILE A 121 -5.30 13.80 6.32
CA ILE A 121 -6.52 14.07 7.09
C ILE A 121 -7.06 15.47 6.76
N HIS A 122 -6.20 16.47 6.64
CA HIS A 122 -6.60 17.83 6.27
C HIS A 122 -7.17 17.88 4.85
N ALA A 123 -6.52 17.21 3.88
CA ALA A 123 -6.98 17.16 2.50
C ALA A 123 -8.32 16.41 2.37
N ALA A 124 -8.53 15.36 3.15
CA ALA A 124 -9.76 14.57 3.12
C ALA A 124 -10.97 15.29 3.73
N ARG A 125 -10.75 16.21 4.68
CA ARG A 125 -11.83 16.83 5.47
C ARG A 125 -12.93 17.49 4.63
N ASP A 126 -12.52 18.21 3.58
CA ASP A 126 -13.43 19.01 2.73
C ASP A 126 -13.59 18.41 1.33
N ALA A 127 -12.99 17.23 1.08
CA ALA A 127 -13.00 16.61 -0.24
C ALA A 127 -14.27 15.80 -0.49
N ALA A 128 -14.85 15.95 -1.68
CA ALA A 128 -15.94 15.11 -2.14
C ALA A 128 -15.51 13.64 -2.13
N GLY A 129 -16.38 12.74 -1.66
CA GLY A 129 -16.05 11.30 -1.51
C GLY A 129 -15.42 10.93 -0.17
N TRP A 130 -14.93 11.91 0.62
CA TRP A 130 -14.33 11.70 1.93
C TRP A 130 -15.20 12.17 3.09
N HIS A 131 -16.39 12.69 2.81
CA HIS A 131 -17.33 13.16 3.83
C HIS A 131 -17.66 12.06 4.83
N GLY A 132 -17.65 12.42 6.13
CA GLY A 132 -17.96 11.51 7.23
C GLY A 132 -16.79 10.62 7.67
N GLN A 133 -15.62 10.70 7.03
CA GLN A 133 -14.43 10.06 7.54
C GLN A 133 -13.94 10.79 8.79
N THR A 134 -13.75 10.04 9.89
CA THR A 134 -13.28 10.60 11.17
C THR A 134 -12.16 9.75 11.73
N TRP A 135 -11.03 10.39 12.02
CA TRP A 135 -9.89 9.77 12.69
C TRP A 135 -10.04 10.00 14.20
N ASP A 136 -10.79 9.10 14.83
CA ASP A 136 -11.25 9.23 16.23
C ASP A 136 -10.30 8.63 17.26
N LYS A 137 -9.21 7.99 16.82
CA LYS A 137 -8.23 7.35 17.70
C LYS A 137 -6.82 7.54 17.15
N SER A 138 -5.84 7.60 18.05
CA SER A 138 -4.42 7.50 17.67
C SER A 138 -3.73 6.37 18.41
N ILE A 139 -2.76 5.75 17.71
CA ILE A 139 -1.87 4.74 18.29
C ILE A 139 -0.42 5.08 17.93
N ARG A 140 0.51 4.73 18.82
CA ARG A 140 1.94 4.80 18.53
C ARG A 140 2.40 3.39 18.14
N VAL A 141 3.16 3.30 17.06
CA VAL A 141 3.69 2.04 16.54
C VAL A 141 5.16 2.21 16.18
N PRO A 142 5.97 1.14 16.23
CA PRO A 142 7.35 1.18 15.71
C PRO A 142 7.35 1.49 14.23
N MET A 143 8.42 2.12 13.76
CA MET A 143 8.62 2.46 12.35
C MET A 143 10.03 2.02 11.93
N THR A 144 10.13 1.40 10.76
CA THR A 144 11.35 0.99 10.08
C THR A 144 11.49 1.67 8.72
N THR A 145 12.52 1.33 7.94
CA THR A 145 12.73 1.81 6.58
C THR A 145 12.66 0.65 5.58
N LEU A 146 12.44 0.96 4.30
CA LEU A 146 12.55 -0.05 3.24
C LEU A 146 13.94 -0.65 3.16
N ASP A 147 14.99 0.14 3.35
CA ASP A 147 16.37 -0.35 3.36
C ASP A 147 16.61 -1.35 4.49
N ALA A 148 16.08 -1.11 5.70
CA ALA A 148 16.21 -2.04 6.81
C ALA A 148 15.42 -3.34 6.57
N LEU A 149 14.27 -3.28 5.90
CA LEU A 149 13.53 -4.47 5.49
C LEU A 149 14.30 -5.28 4.43
N ILE A 150 14.95 -4.60 3.49
CA ILE A 150 15.80 -5.23 2.47
C ILE A 150 17.01 -5.91 3.14
N GLU A 151 17.64 -5.27 4.11
CA GLU A 151 18.75 -5.86 4.87
C GLU A 151 18.32 -7.12 5.63
N ALA A 152 17.13 -7.12 6.21
CA ALA A 152 16.61 -8.23 7.01
C ALA A 152 16.10 -9.41 6.16
N HIS A 153 15.46 -9.15 5.03
CA HIS A 153 14.71 -10.16 4.26
C HIS A 153 15.28 -10.43 2.86
N GLY A 154 16.17 -9.58 2.38
CA GLY A 154 16.71 -9.63 1.01
C GLY A 154 16.00 -8.68 0.05
N MET A 155 16.56 -8.57 -1.16
CA MET A 155 16.09 -7.65 -2.20
C MET A 155 14.76 -8.15 -2.81
N PRO A 156 13.67 -7.36 -2.75
CA PRO A 156 12.41 -7.71 -3.38
C PRO A 156 12.47 -7.50 -4.90
N ALA A 157 11.76 -8.35 -5.63
CA ALA A 157 11.48 -8.14 -7.05
C ALA A 157 10.40 -7.07 -7.25
N PHE A 158 9.50 -6.92 -6.27
CA PHE A 158 8.41 -5.95 -6.30
C PHE A 158 8.05 -5.45 -4.89
N ILE A 159 7.75 -4.16 -4.77
CA ILE A 159 7.22 -3.54 -3.54
C ILE A 159 5.87 -2.89 -3.84
N LYS A 160 4.81 -3.28 -3.14
CA LYS A 160 3.54 -2.54 -3.08
C LYS A 160 3.58 -1.61 -1.87
N ILE A 161 3.24 -0.34 -2.07
CA ILE A 161 3.15 0.68 -1.02
C ILE A 161 1.73 1.25 -1.02
N ASP A 162 1.03 1.12 0.11
CA ASP A 162 -0.35 1.56 0.28
C ASP A 162 -0.55 1.96 1.76
N VAL A 163 -0.27 3.23 2.05
CA VAL A 163 -0.17 3.74 3.42
C VAL A 163 -0.91 5.07 3.65
N GLU A 164 -1.88 5.32 2.75
CA GLU A 164 -2.87 6.39 2.91
C GLU A 164 -2.26 7.79 3.09
N GLY A 165 -1.47 8.20 2.07
CA GLY A 165 -0.89 9.54 1.99
C GLY A 165 0.47 9.68 2.70
N TYR A 166 1.15 8.58 3.00
CA TYR A 166 2.49 8.55 3.60
C TYR A 166 3.54 7.89 2.67
N GLU A 167 3.19 7.68 1.39
CA GLU A 167 3.97 6.96 0.37
C GLU A 167 5.32 7.63 0.11
N GLU A 168 5.36 8.97 0.06
CA GLU A 168 6.62 9.72 -0.09
C GLU A 168 7.59 9.42 1.06
N GLU A 169 7.10 9.42 2.29
CA GLU A 169 7.91 9.12 3.48
C GLU A 169 8.45 7.68 3.44
N VAL A 170 7.66 6.73 2.96
CA VAL A 170 8.11 5.35 2.75
C VAL A 170 9.22 5.29 1.72
N LEU A 171 9.03 5.94 0.55
CA LEU A 171 10.01 5.95 -0.53
C LEU A 171 11.29 6.69 -0.17
N MET A 172 11.24 7.70 0.71
CA MET A 172 12.45 8.36 1.22
C MET A 172 13.31 7.44 2.10
N GLY A 173 12.75 6.34 2.62
CA GLY A 173 13.47 5.29 3.35
C GLY A 173 14.07 4.19 2.46
N LEU A 174 14.07 4.38 1.12
CA LEU A 174 14.64 3.46 0.14
C LEU A 174 15.83 4.12 -0.58
N THR A 175 17.02 3.54 -0.46
CA THR A 175 18.22 3.96 -1.22
C THR A 175 18.70 2.89 -2.19
N GLN A 176 18.25 1.65 -1.97
CA GLN A 176 18.65 0.49 -2.78
C GLN A 176 17.99 0.49 -4.16
N PRO A 177 18.71 0.07 -5.21
CA PRO A 177 18.16 -0.04 -6.54
C PRO A 177 17.23 -1.27 -6.64
N ILE A 178 15.96 -1.06 -6.82
CA ILE A 178 14.95 -2.12 -7.00
C ILE A 178 14.51 -2.25 -8.45
N ALA A 179 13.87 -3.39 -8.79
CA ALA A 179 13.40 -3.66 -10.16
C ALA A 179 12.09 -2.94 -10.47
N ALA A 180 11.11 -3.04 -9.57
CA ALA A 180 9.79 -2.44 -9.74
C ALA A 180 9.09 -2.21 -8.39
N LEU A 181 8.18 -1.26 -8.36
CA LEU A 181 7.26 -1.00 -7.25
C LEU A 181 5.92 -0.45 -7.73
N SER A 182 4.93 -0.45 -6.84
CA SER A 182 3.77 0.43 -6.97
C SER A 182 3.54 1.22 -5.68
N PHE A 183 2.93 2.39 -5.83
CA PHE A 183 2.46 3.19 -4.70
C PHE A 183 1.05 3.70 -4.98
N GLU A 184 0.23 3.78 -3.93
CA GLU A 184 -1.09 4.37 -4.03
C GLU A 184 -0.99 5.89 -4.25
N PHE A 185 -1.93 6.42 -5.03
CA PHE A 185 -2.18 7.86 -5.13
C PHE A 185 -3.63 8.18 -4.82
N THR A 186 -3.86 9.39 -4.32
CA THR A 186 -5.19 9.96 -4.19
C THR A 186 -5.26 11.31 -4.88
N THR A 187 -6.42 11.63 -5.48
CA THR A 187 -6.62 12.92 -6.18
C THR A 187 -6.64 14.11 -5.22
N ILE A 188 -6.82 13.86 -3.93
CA ILE A 188 -6.75 14.89 -2.88
C ILE A 188 -5.31 15.24 -2.46
N GLN A 189 -4.33 14.39 -2.82
CA GLN A 189 -2.90 14.60 -2.51
C GLN A 189 -1.99 14.37 -3.71
N ARG A 190 -2.29 14.94 -4.87
CA ARG A 190 -1.50 14.81 -6.10
C ARG A 190 -0.03 15.21 -5.92
N ALA A 191 0.27 16.14 -5.02
CA ALA A 191 1.65 16.55 -4.72
C ALA A 191 2.47 15.40 -4.14
N VAL A 192 1.89 14.56 -3.27
CA VAL A 192 2.53 13.35 -2.75
C VAL A 192 2.82 12.36 -3.89
N ALA A 193 1.83 12.13 -4.76
CA ALA A 193 2.02 11.22 -5.90
C ALA A 193 3.15 11.70 -6.84
N ARG A 194 3.25 13.01 -7.11
CA ARG A 194 4.35 13.58 -7.91
C ARG A 194 5.70 13.42 -7.24
N ALA A 195 5.79 13.70 -5.93
CA ALA A 195 7.01 13.49 -5.17
C ALA A 195 7.45 12.01 -5.19
N CYS A 196 6.50 11.07 -5.14
CA CYS A 196 6.76 9.64 -5.32
C CYS A 196 7.31 9.32 -6.73
N VAL A 197 6.77 9.92 -7.80
CA VAL A 197 7.29 9.77 -9.17
C VAL A 197 8.73 10.29 -9.28
N ASP A 198 9.01 11.48 -8.73
CA ASP A 198 10.34 12.06 -8.72
C ASP A 198 11.33 11.19 -7.95
N ARG A 199 10.91 10.64 -6.80
CA ARG A 199 11.73 9.73 -6.02
C ARG A 199 12.00 8.42 -6.75
N CYS A 200 11.00 7.84 -7.41
CA CYS A 200 11.17 6.65 -8.26
C CYS A 200 12.18 6.91 -9.39
N LEU A 201 12.09 8.07 -10.04
CA LEU A 201 13.04 8.47 -11.08
C LEU A 201 14.48 8.56 -10.54
N ALA A 202 14.67 9.16 -9.35
CA ALA A 202 15.97 9.24 -8.67
C ALA A 202 16.53 7.85 -8.31
N LEU A 203 15.67 6.85 -8.07
CA LEU A 203 16.04 5.45 -7.84
C LEU A 203 16.30 4.68 -9.15
N GLY A 204 16.16 5.32 -10.32
CA GLY A 204 16.39 4.73 -11.63
C GLY A 204 15.20 3.96 -12.21
N LEU A 205 14.00 4.16 -11.68
CA LEU A 205 12.75 3.65 -12.25
C LEU A 205 12.27 4.68 -13.28
N THR A 206 12.28 4.30 -14.55
CA THR A 206 12.09 5.25 -15.67
C THR A 206 10.80 5.05 -16.44
N ARG A 207 10.11 3.93 -16.24
CA ARG A 207 8.86 3.59 -16.89
C ARG A 207 7.74 3.54 -15.86
N PHE A 208 6.65 4.24 -16.15
CA PHE A 208 5.51 4.40 -15.26
C PHE A 208 4.22 3.96 -15.93
N ASN A 209 3.30 3.39 -15.16
CA ASN A 209 1.96 3.04 -15.56
C ASN A 209 1.01 3.31 -14.40
N ALA A 210 -0.30 3.25 -14.62
CA ALA A 210 -1.26 3.42 -13.54
C ALA A 210 -2.51 2.57 -13.74
N ALA A 211 -3.15 2.22 -12.63
CA ALA A 211 -4.49 1.65 -12.56
C ALA A 211 -5.36 2.52 -11.66
N ILE A 212 -6.56 2.89 -12.12
CA ILE A 212 -7.51 3.71 -11.34
C ILE A 212 -8.33 2.80 -10.43
N GLY A 213 -8.47 3.18 -9.18
CA GLY A 213 -9.19 2.42 -8.16
C GLY A 213 -8.68 0.99 -8.06
N GLU A 214 -9.59 0.05 -7.95
CA GLU A 214 -9.29 -1.39 -7.87
C GLU A 214 -9.48 -2.11 -9.21
N SER A 215 -9.31 -1.40 -10.36
CA SER A 215 -9.49 -2.00 -11.68
C SER A 215 -8.48 -3.10 -12.00
N GLN A 216 -7.28 -3.02 -11.46
CA GLN A 216 -6.14 -3.91 -11.77
C GLN A 216 -5.71 -3.87 -13.25
N GLU A 217 -6.18 -2.87 -14.01
CA GLU A 217 -5.92 -2.71 -15.43
C GLU A 217 -4.86 -1.62 -15.65
N LEU A 218 -3.72 -2.01 -16.22
CA LEU A 218 -2.68 -1.07 -16.62
C LEU A 218 -3.00 -0.48 -17.99
N GLY A 219 -2.79 0.85 -18.10
CA GLY A 219 -2.81 1.56 -19.35
C GLY A 219 -1.49 1.42 -20.12
N GLU A 220 -1.10 2.50 -20.82
CA GLU A 220 0.19 2.59 -21.51
C GLU A 220 1.32 2.98 -20.57
N TRP A 221 2.52 2.44 -20.84
CA TRP A 221 3.73 2.84 -20.11
C TRP A 221 4.18 4.24 -20.54
N ARG A 222 4.43 5.09 -19.56
CA ARG A 222 4.74 6.51 -19.69
C ARG A 222 6.11 6.84 -19.13
N SER A 223 6.68 7.98 -19.57
CA SER A 223 7.80 8.62 -18.88
C SER A 223 7.35 9.25 -17.54
N ALA A 224 8.30 9.59 -16.68
CA ALA A 224 8.02 10.30 -15.43
C ALA A 224 7.24 11.62 -15.66
N LYS A 225 7.64 12.40 -16.68
CA LYS A 225 6.92 13.64 -17.04
C LYS A 225 5.47 13.36 -17.46
N ALA A 226 5.24 12.33 -18.28
CA ALA A 226 3.90 12.03 -18.80
C ALA A 226 2.97 11.45 -17.72
N ILE A 227 3.49 10.65 -16.77
CA ILE A 227 2.67 10.14 -15.65
C ILE A 227 2.34 11.27 -14.65
N ALA A 228 3.29 12.18 -14.38
CA ALA A 228 3.04 13.33 -13.52
C ALA A 228 1.96 14.26 -14.12
N GLN A 229 2.03 14.55 -15.42
CA GLN A 229 1.00 15.31 -16.12
C GLN A 229 -0.37 14.59 -16.05
N TRP A 230 -0.39 13.28 -16.30
CA TRP A 230 -1.62 12.49 -16.22
C TRP A 230 -2.25 12.52 -14.82
N LEU A 231 -1.44 12.45 -13.74
CA LEU A 231 -1.91 12.59 -12.35
C LEU A 231 -2.53 13.97 -12.11
N ASP A 232 -1.98 15.04 -12.71
CA ASP A 232 -2.52 16.40 -12.58
C ASP A 232 -3.86 16.58 -13.32
N GLU A 233 -4.02 15.91 -14.45
CA GLU A 233 -5.20 15.99 -15.31
C GLU A 233 -6.36 15.08 -14.86
N LEU A 234 -6.12 14.14 -13.94
CA LEU A 234 -7.18 13.26 -13.42
C LEU A 234 -8.34 14.07 -12.82
N PRO A 235 -9.58 13.75 -13.11
CA PRO A 235 -10.73 14.35 -12.40
C PRO A 235 -10.70 13.93 -10.92
N HIS A 236 -11.28 14.73 -10.03
CA HIS A 236 -11.34 14.40 -8.60
C HIS A 236 -12.14 13.13 -8.33
N GLU A 237 -13.10 12.82 -9.17
CA GLU A 237 -13.96 11.63 -9.11
C GLU A 237 -13.19 10.32 -9.32
N ALA A 238 -11.98 10.38 -9.91
CA ALA A 238 -11.09 9.21 -9.99
C ALA A 238 -10.65 8.71 -8.61
N ASN A 239 -10.72 9.59 -7.62
CA ASN A 239 -10.46 9.37 -6.20
C ASN A 239 -9.06 8.83 -5.90
N SER A 240 -8.76 7.57 -6.20
CA SER A 240 -7.47 6.93 -5.95
C SER A 240 -7.11 5.89 -7.01
N GLY A 241 -5.92 5.37 -6.90
CA GLY A 241 -5.41 4.28 -7.71
C GLY A 241 -3.95 3.99 -7.41
N ASP A 242 -3.32 3.16 -8.21
CA ASP A 242 -1.92 2.79 -8.07
C ASP A 242 -1.08 3.29 -9.23
N VAL A 243 0.06 3.91 -8.95
CA VAL A 243 1.14 4.12 -9.92
C VAL A 243 2.13 2.97 -9.81
N TYR A 244 2.48 2.38 -10.94
CA TYR A 244 3.48 1.33 -11.10
C TYR A 244 4.72 1.93 -11.72
N ALA A 245 5.89 1.66 -11.16
CA ALA A 245 7.17 2.13 -11.66
C ALA A 245 8.14 0.95 -11.81
N GLN A 246 8.90 0.93 -12.94
CA GLN A 246 9.91 -0.10 -13.19
C GLN A 246 11.11 0.48 -13.93
N ARG A 247 12.22 -0.26 -13.90
CA ARG A 247 13.38 0.01 -14.73
C ARG A 247 13.09 -0.30 -16.20
N SER A 248 13.80 0.38 -17.10
CA SER A 248 13.77 0.08 -18.55
C SER A 248 14.44 -1.23 -18.88
#